data_b0e84824d7ea7c14290b68c284f4059a
#
_entry.id   b0e84824d7ea7c14290b68c284f4059a
#
_cell.length_a   1.000
_cell.length_b   1.000
_cell.length_c   1.000
_cell.angle_alpha   90.00
_cell.angle_beta   90.00
_cell.angle_gamma   90.00
#
_symmetry.space_group_name_H-M   'P 1'
#
loop_
_entity.id
_entity.type
_entity.pdbx_description
1 polymer ?
#
loop_
_entity_poly.entity_id
_entity_poly.type
_entity_poly.pdbx_seq_one_letter_code
_entity_poly.pdbx_strand_id
1 'polypeptide(L)'
;MKGDIMQILYFGRLREVFGRSEEFLPAPPAASVAGLLTVLRERGGVWADELAEGRAYRVAVDQEVVAEGAPIKADSEVAIFPPVTGG
;
A
#
# COMPACT_ATOMS: atom_id res chain seq x y z
N MET A 1 4.56 -20.92 -2.00
CA MET A 1 4.06 -21.01 -0.63
C MET A 1 3.07 -19.92 -0.38
N LYS A 2 1.92 -20.28 0.11
CA LYS A 2 0.86 -19.30 0.22
C LYS A 2 1.10 -18.27 1.32
N GLY A 3 1.89 -18.54 2.32
CA GLY A 3 2.14 -17.56 3.36
C GLY A 3 3.07 -16.42 2.97
N ASP A 4 3.53 -16.41 1.71
CA ASP A 4 4.49 -15.40 1.28
C ASP A 4 3.89 -14.36 0.35
N ILE A 5 2.57 -14.31 0.23
CA ILE A 5 1.91 -13.40 -0.69
C ILE A 5 1.12 -12.37 0.09
N MET A 6 1.45 -11.09 -0.12
CA MET A 6 0.68 -9.98 0.44
C MET A 6 -0.49 -9.67 -0.47
N GLN A 7 -1.60 -9.26 0.12
CA GLN A 7 -2.72 -8.71 -0.63
C GLN A 7 -2.72 -7.21 -0.45
N ILE A 8 -2.69 -6.46 -1.55
CA ILE A 8 -2.72 -5.01 -1.48
C ILE A 8 -4.04 -4.53 -2.02
N LEU A 9 -4.72 -3.69 -1.26
CA LEU A 9 -6.03 -3.15 -1.62
C LEU A 9 -5.94 -1.66 -1.84
N TYR A 10 -6.60 -1.18 -2.88
CA TYR A 10 -6.63 0.24 -3.21
C TYR A 10 -8.06 0.73 -3.12
N PHE A 11 -8.25 1.87 -2.47
CA PHE A 11 -9.59 2.40 -2.24
C PHE A 11 -9.75 3.80 -2.80
N GLY A 12 -11.00 4.18 -3.06
CA GLY A 12 -11.36 5.52 -3.45
C GLY A 12 -10.66 5.97 -4.72
N ARG A 13 -10.14 7.19 -4.68
CA ARG A 13 -9.46 7.74 -5.83
C ARG A 13 -8.27 6.90 -6.28
N LEU A 14 -7.56 6.30 -5.33
CA LEU A 14 -6.39 5.50 -5.67
C LEU A 14 -6.76 4.29 -6.52
N ARG A 15 -7.88 3.67 -6.22
CA ARG A 15 -8.36 2.56 -7.03
C ARG A 15 -8.57 2.99 -8.47
N GLU A 16 -9.10 4.19 -8.66
CA GLU A 16 -9.39 4.68 -10.01
C GLU A 16 -8.13 5.05 -10.76
N VAL A 17 -7.20 5.75 -10.11
CA VAL A 17 -6.00 6.19 -10.83
C VAL A 17 -5.06 5.02 -11.10
N PHE A 18 -5.04 4.01 -10.26
CA PHE A 18 -4.20 2.84 -10.48
C PHE A 18 -4.84 1.82 -11.39
N GLY A 19 -6.15 1.93 -11.62
CA GLY A 19 -6.85 1.04 -12.52
C GLY A 19 -7.05 -0.36 -11.98
N ARG A 20 -6.99 -0.53 -10.67
CA ARG A 20 -7.20 -1.83 -10.03
C ARG A 20 -7.62 -1.63 -8.58
N SER A 21 -8.38 -2.59 -8.07
CA SER A 21 -8.83 -2.53 -6.69
C SER A 21 -7.97 -3.37 -5.75
N GLU A 22 -7.22 -4.32 -6.30
CA GLU A 22 -6.35 -5.15 -5.47
C GLU A 22 -5.28 -5.79 -6.33
N GLU A 23 -4.24 -6.25 -5.68
CA GLU A 23 -3.23 -7.07 -6.34
C GLU A 23 -2.51 -7.89 -5.28
N PHE A 24 -1.80 -8.90 -5.74
CA PHE A 24 -1.05 -9.78 -4.85
C PHE A 24 0.42 -9.68 -5.23
N LEU A 25 1.26 -9.47 -4.22
CA LEU A 25 2.71 -9.34 -4.44
C LEU A 25 3.44 -10.20 -3.42
N PRO A 26 4.57 -10.78 -3.83
CA PRO A 26 5.39 -11.49 -2.86
C PRO A 26 5.95 -10.52 -1.83
N ALA A 27 5.98 -10.95 -0.57
CA ALA A 27 6.51 -10.12 0.50
C ALA A 27 8.01 -10.40 0.63
N PRO A 28 8.85 -9.36 0.53
CA PRO A 28 10.28 -9.57 0.76
C PRO A 28 10.56 -9.82 2.23
N PRO A 29 11.71 -10.40 2.55
CA PRO A 29 12.09 -10.56 3.95
C PRO A 29 12.12 -9.21 4.65
N ALA A 30 11.65 -9.19 5.89
CA ALA A 30 11.61 -7.96 6.69
C ALA A 30 10.85 -6.83 6.00
N ALA A 31 9.74 -7.18 5.35
CA ALA A 31 8.93 -6.20 4.64
C ALA A 31 8.39 -5.14 5.59
N SER A 32 8.29 -3.92 5.08
CA SER A 32 7.69 -2.81 5.82
C SER A 32 6.82 -2.01 4.87
N VAL A 33 5.95 -1.17 5.45
CA VAL A 33 5.11 -0.29 4.65
C VAL A 33 5.98 0.60 3.78
N ALA A 34 7.06 1.17 4.33
CA ALA A 34 7.95 2.03 3.56
C ALA A 34 8.56 1.27 2.37
N GLY A 35 8.98 0.04 2.60
CA GLY A 35 9.55 -0.76 1.53
C GLY A 35 8.54 -1.06 0.43
N LEU A 36 7.31 -1.38 0.81
CA LEU A 36 6.26 -1.62 -0.16
C LEU A 36 5.98 -0.36 -0.97
N LEU A 37 5.88 0.79 -0.31
CA LEU A 37 5.62 2.03 -1.03
C LEU A 37 6.74 2.33 -2.03
N THR A 38 7.98 2.04 -1.66
CA THR A 38 9.11 2.23 -2.58
C THR A 38 8.94 1.38 -3.83
N VAL A 39 8.57 0.12 -3.66
CA VAL A 39 8.35 -0.78 -4.79
C VAL A 39 7.25 -0.23 -5.70
N LEU A 40 6.15 0.24 -5.11
CA LEU A 40 5.05 0.77 -5.89
C LEU A 40 5.43 2.05 -6.62
N ARG A 41 6.18 2.95 -5.95
CA ARG A 41 6.63 4.19 -6.58
C ARG A 41 7.54 3.92 -7.77
N GLU A 42 8.31 2.86 -7.72
CA GLU A 42 9.24 2.54 -8.79
C GLU A 42 8.53 2.16 -10.08
N ARG A 43 7.24 1.93 -10.03
CA ARG A 43 6.48 1.71 -11.25
C ARG A 43 6.38 2.97 -12.11
N GLY A 44 6.61 4.15 -11.50
CA GLY A 44 6.56 5.41 -12.23
C GLY A 44 5.15 5.89 -12.49
N GLY A 45 5.01 6.97 -13.26
CA GLY A 45 3.71 7.48 -13.63
C GLY A 45 2.83 7.80 -12.44
N VAL A 46 1.57 7.37 -12.50
CA VAL A 46 0.62 7.66 -11.42
C VAL A 46 1.06 7.05 -10.08
N TRP A 47 1.79 5.95 -10.11
CA TRP A 47 2.26 5.34 -8.87
C TRP A 47 3.24 6.26 -8.15
N ALA A 48 4.20 6.81 -8.89
CA ALA A 48 5.16 7.72 -8.30
C ALA A 48 4.49 9.00 -7.85
N ASP A 49 3.53 9.49 -8.62
CA ASP A 49 2.85 10.74 -8.29
C ASP A 49 1.95 10.61 -7.07
N GLU A 50 1.12 9.58 -7.04
CA GLU A 50 0.11 9.46 -5.99
C GLU A 50 0.71 9.04 -4.66
N LEU A 51 1.80 8.30 -4.69
CA LEU A 51 2.43 7.80 -3.47
C LEU A 51 3.69 8.55 -3.11
N ALA A 52 3.94 9.70 -3.75
CA ALA A 52 5.11 10.51 -3.45
C ALA A 52 5.08 10.97 -2.00
N GLU A 53 6.26 11.20 -1.45
CA GLU A 53 6.35 11.73 -0.09
C GLU A 53 5.62 13.05 0.00
N GLY A 54 4.90 13.22 1.09
CA GLY A 54 4.13 14.44 1.28
C GLY A 54 2.71 14.36 0.76
N ARG A 55 2.39 13.34 -0.02
CA ARG A 55 1.02 13.17 -0.47
C ARG A 55 0.18 12.60 0.68
N ALA A 56 -1.08 12.99 0.69
CA ALA A 56 -1.99 12.59 1.76
C ALA A 56 -2.64 11.26 1.41
N TYR A 57 -2.14 10.21 1.99
CA TYR A 57 -2.77 8.89 1.92
C TYR A 57 -2.51 8.18 3.24
N ARG A 58 -3.25 7.11 3.48
CA ARG A 58 -3.12 6.31 4.69
C ARG A 58 -2.89 4.87 4.31
N VAL A 59 -2.25 4.14 5.20
CA VAL A 59 -1.99 2.72 4.99
C VAL A 59 -2.47 1.96 6.22
N ALA A 60 -3.19 0.88 5.99
CA ALA A 60 -3.61 -0.03 7.05
C ALA A 60 -3.03 -1.40 6.77
N VAL A 61 -2.50 -2.03 7.80
CA VAL A 61 -2.01 -3.40 7.72
C VAL A 61 -2.90 -4.26 8.59
N ASP A 62 -3.51 -5.26 7.97
CA ASP A 62 -4.45 -6.15 8.65
C ASP A 62 -5.52 -5.34 9.38
N GLN A 63 -6.04 -4.33 8.67
CA GLN A 63 -7.16 -3.48 9.10
C GLN A 63 -6.80 -2.50 10.22
N GLU A 64 -5.52 -2.27 10.45
CA GLU A 64 -5.07 -1.32 11.45
C GLU A 64 -4.22 -0.25 10.79
N VAL A 65 -4.60 1.02 10.94
CA VAL A 65 -3.84 2.13 10.36
C VAL A 65 -2.49 2.23 11.05
N VAL A 66 -1.44 2.28 10.25
CA VAL A 66 -0.07 2.27 10.78
C VAL A 66 0.79 3.31 10.09
N ALA A 67 1.94 3.59 10.69
CA ALA A 67 2.93 4.48 10.10
C ALA A 67 3.78 3.73 9.08
N GLU A 68 4.54 4.48 8.28
CA GLU A 68 5.31 3.88 7.20
C GLU A 68 6.41 2.95 7.69
N GLY A 69 6.87 3.12 8.92
CA GLY A 69 7.88 2.22 9.46
C GLY A 69 7.35 0.89 9.95
N ALA A 70 6.02 0.69 9.92
CA ALA A 70 5.44 -0.52 10.46
C ALA A 70 5.84 -1.75 9.65
N PRO A 71 6.04 -2.88 10.32
CA PRO A 71 6.36 -4.12 9.60
C PRO A 71 5.14 -4.70 8.90
N ILE A 72 5.39 -5.47 7.85
CA ILE A 72 4.36 -6.19 7.13
C ILE A 72 4.73 -7.66 7.20
N LYS A 73 3.78 -8.48 7.62
CA LYS A 73 3.97 -9.92 7.64
C LYS A 73 3.82 -10.47 6.22
N ALA A 74 4.36 -11.67 6.02
CA ALA A 74 4.39 -12.26 4.70
C ALA A 74 3.02 -12.40 4.06
N ASP A 75 1.98 -12.61 4.85
CA ASP A 75 0.64 -12.83 4.34
C ASP A 75 -0.32 -11.71 4.73
N SER A 76 0.19 -10.52 5.00
CA SER A 76 -0.64 -9.40 5.42
C SER A 76 -1.54 -8.89 4.33
N GLU A 77 -2.63 -8.25 4.77
CA GLU A 77 -3.48 -7.45 3.90
C GLU A 77 -3.09 -5.99 4.10
N VAL A 78 -2.69 -5.33 3.02
CA VAL A 78 -2.26 -3.94 3.10
C VAL A 78 -3.25 -3.09 2.30
N ALA A 79 -3.89 -2.15 2.95
CA ALA A 79 -4.84 -1.26 2.29
C ALA A 79 -4.24 0.13 2.18
N ILE A 80 -4.33 0.72 0.99
CA ILE A 80 -3.88 2.09 0.76
C ILE A 80 -5.10 2.90 0.33
N PHE A 81 -5.35 3.99 1.02
CA PHE A 81 -6.57 4.74 0.79
C PHE A 81 -6.33 6.23 1.02
N PRO A 82 -7.13 7.09 0.38
CA PRO A 82 -7.01 8.52 0.63
C PRO A 82 -7.47 8.84 2.05
N PRO A 83 -6.97 9.94 2.62
CA PRO A 83 -7.39 10.29 3.98
C PRO A 83 -8.86 10.62 4.02
N VAL A 84 -9.47 10.31 5.15
CA VAL A 84 -10.84 10.73 5.37
C VAL A 84 -10.80 12.22 5.69
N THR A 85 -11.40 13.02 4.82
CA THR A 85 -11.49 14.44 5.12
C THR A 85 -12.63 14.57 6.11
N GLY A 86 -12.34 15.06 7.26
CA GLY A 86 -13.31 15.13 8.34
C GLY A 86 -14.51 15.96 7.95
N GLY A 87 -15.06 15.78 7.26
CA GLY A 87 -16.17 16.57 6.82
C GLY A 87 -16.99 16.93 6.82
#